data_d51c116ed52c1e6afe6ff37ff48ba05c
#
_entry.id   d51c116ed52c1e6afe6ff37ff48ba05c
#
_cell.length_a   1.000
_cell.length_b   1.000
_cell.length_c   1.000
_cell.angle_alpha   90.00
_cell.angle_beta   90.00
_cell.angle_gamma   90.00
#
_symmetry.space_group_name_H-M   'P 1'
#
loop_
_entity.id
_entity.type
_entity.pdbx_description
1 polymer ?
#
loop_
_entity_poly.entity_id
_entity_poly.type
_entity_poly.pdbx_seq_one_letter_code
_entity_poly.pdbx_strand_id
1 'polypeptide(L)'
;TDLPSLSEVMTVVEPLGLVVTDIEILRLHYAETLRQWRERFMKNRDEAVKIYDERFCRMWELYFVICELGFRHQNLMVFQLQLAKNLDAVPLTRDYMIDWERRRAVEEGAKRQYAA
;
A
#
# COMPACT_ATOMS: atom_id res chain seq x y z
N THR A 1 5.34 16.67 7.97
CA THR A 1 4.17 15.77 8.19
C THR A 1 4.66 14.65 9.06
N ASP A 2 4.16 14.59 10.28
CA ASP A 2 4.53 13.51 11.19
C ASP A 2 3.77 12.24 10.79
N LEU A 3 4.52 11.18 10.51
CA LEU A 3 3.97 9.87 10.25
C LEU A 3 3.76 9.18 11.60
N PRO A 4 2.54 8.68 11.90
CA PRO A 4 2.28 8.02 13.17
C PRO A 4 3.04 6.70 13.25
N SER A 5 3.59 6.40 14.41
CA SER A 5 4.16 5.08 14.71
C SER A 5 3.03 4.04 14.92
N LEU A 6 3.37 2.77 14.78
CA LEU A 6 2.42 1.68 15.07
C LEU A 6 1.92 1.77 16.52
N SER A 7 2.80 2.07 17.48
CA SER A 7 2.43 2.21 18.90
C SER A 7 1.46 3.36 19.14
N GLU A 8 1.62 4.49 18.47
CA GLU A 8 0.68 5.62 18.58
C GLU A 8 -0.70 5.24 18.05
N VAL A 9 -0.78 4.56 16.92
CA VAL A 9 -2.05 4.08 16.36
C VAL A 9 -2.71 3.06 17.30
N MET A 10 -1.96 2.09 17.83
CA MET A 10 -2.48 1.07 18.74
C MET A 10 -3.01 1.69 20.06
N THR A 11 -2.34 2.70 20.58
CA THR A 11 -2.79 3.43 21.78
C THR A 11 -4.17 4.07 21.58
N VAL A 12 -4.52 4.44 20.36
CA VAL A 12 -5.86 4.98 20.04
C VAL A 12 -6.88 3.87 19.79
N VAL A 13 -6.47 2.80 19.09
CA VAL A 13 -7.39 1.74 18.65
C VAL A 13 -7.87 0.85 19.80
N GLU A 14 -6.97 0.42 20.66
CA GLU A 14 -7.30 -0.53 21.75
C GLU A 14 -8.38 0.00 22.73
N PRO A 15 -8.31 1.25 23.21
CA PRO A 15 -9.33 1.78 24.12
C PRO A 15 -10.73 1.93 23.53
N LEU A 16 -10.85 1.92 22.19
CA LEU A 16 -12.14 2.06 21.49
C LEU A 16 -12.96 0.76 21.45
N GLY A 17 -12.47 -0.32 22.06
CA GLY A 17 -13.15 -1.62 22.06
C GLY A 17 -13.08 -2.34 20.73
N LEU A 18 -12.19 -1.96 19.84
CA LEU A 18 -11.90 -2.67 18.60
C LEU A 18 -10.85 -3.74 18.85
N VAL A 19 -11.09 -4.92 18.29
CA VAL A 19 -10.14 -6.04 18.36
C VAL A 19 -9.23 -5.98 17.15
N VAL A 20 -7.92 -5.92 17.37
CA VAL A 20 -6.93 -6.07 16.31
C VAL A 20 -6.81 -7.55 15.96
N THR A 21 -7.23 -7.90 14.77
CA THR A 21 -7.28 -9.30 14.31
C THR A 21 -6.12 -9.66 13.38
N ASP A 22 -5.51 -8.68 12.77
CA ASP A 22 -4.31 -8.87 11.94
C ASP A 22 -3.53 -7.57 11.77
N ILE A 23 -2.21 -7.70 11.69
CA ILE A 23 -1.29 -6.60 11.35
C ILE A 23 -0.34 -7.12 10.26
N GLU A 24 -0.36 -6.48 9.11
CA GLU A 24 0.59 -6.73 8.04
C GLU A 24 1.55 -5.55 7.89
N ILE A 25 2.84 -5.83 7.93
CA ILE A 25 3.89 -4.82 7.75
C ILE A 25 4.51 -4.99 6.37
N LEU A 26 4.42 -3.92 5.58
CA LEU A 26 4.93 -3.87 4.21
C LEU A 26 6.09 -2.87 4.16
N ARG A 27 7.29 -3.36 3.90
CA ARG A 27 8.48 -2.53 3.76
C ARG A 27 9.04 -2.63 2.35
N LEU A 28 9.75 -3.70 2.03
CA LEU A 28 10.33 -3.91 0.70
C LEU A 28 9.28 -4.09 -0.38
N HIS A 29 8.14 -4.68 -0.05
CA HIS A 29 6.99 -4.75 -0.94
C HIS A 29 6.55 -3.35 -1.38
N TYR A 30 6.46 -2.41 -0.45
CA TYR A 30 6.05 -1.04 -0.78
C TYR A 30 7.14 -0.26 -1.54
N ALA A 31 8.41 -0.52 -1.26
CA ALA A 31 9.52 -0.01 -2.08
C ALA A 31 9.37 -0.44 -3.55
N GLU A 32 9.01 -1.70 -3.79
CA GLU A 32 8.75 -2.23 -5.12
C GLU A 32 7.53 -1.59 -5.79
N THR A 33 6.47 -1.34 -5.02
CA THR A 33 5.29 -0.59 -5.48
C THR A 33 5.68 0.81 -5.96
N LEU A 34 6.49 1.53 -5.20
CA LEU A 34 6.99 2.86 -5.56
C LEU A 34 7.86 2.84 -6.82
N ARG A 35 8.71 1.82 -6.97
CA ARG A 35 9.50 1.61 -8.18
C ARG A 35 8.61 1.45 -9.41
N GLN A 36 7.58 0.62 -9.33
CA GLN A 36 6.62 0.40 -10.41
C GLN A 36 5.79 1.65 -10.72
N TRP A 37 5.42 2.43 -9.69
CA TRP A 37 4.73 3.71 -9.90
C TRP A 37 5.62 4.70 -10.63
N ARG A 38 6.90 4.80 -10.25
CA ARG A 38 7.88 5.64 -10.94
C ARG A 38 8.02 5.24 -12.41
N GLU A 39 8.18 3.95 -12.70
CA GLU A 39 8.29 3.46 -14.07
C GLU A 39 7.06 3.80 -14.92
N ARG A 40 5.85 3.62 -14.38
CA ARG A 40 4.61 4.00 -15.06
C ARG A 40 4.50 5.50 -15.25
N PHE A 41 4.87 6.28 -14.26
CA PHE A 41 4.91 7.73 -14.35
C PHE A 41 5.87 8.20 -15.45
N MET A 42 7.07 7.65 -15.49
CA MET A 42 8.06 8.00 -16.51
C MET A 42 7.61 7.67 -17.94
N LYS A 43 6.89 6.58 -18.12
CA LYS A 43 6.30 6.22 -19.42
C LYS A 43 5.22 7.22 -19.87
N ASN A 44 4.54 7.87 -18.94
CA ASN A 44 3.46 8.82 -19.22
C ASN A 44 3.85 10.27 -18.88
N ARG A 45 5.15 10.52 -18.73
CA ARG A 45 5.68 11.80 -18.23
C ARG A 45 5.25 12.97 -19.13
N ASP A 46 5.27 12.81 -20.44
CA ASP A 46 4.89 13.84 -21.40
C ASP A 46 3.42 14.27 -21.25
N GLU A 47 2.53 13.32 -20.94
CA GLU A 47 1.14 13.64 -20.63
C GLU A 47 1.00 14.37 -19.29
N ALA A 48 1.78 14.00 -18.29
CA ALA A 48 1.80 14.69 -17.00
C ALA A 48 2.30 16.14 -17.15
N VAL A 49 3.30 16.40 -17.98
CA VAL A 49 3.80 17.75 -18.29
C VAL A 49 2.70 18.61 -18.91
N LYS A 50 1.87 18.04 -19.80
CA LYS A 50 0.74 18.77 -20.42
C LYS A 50 -0.35 19.16 -19.40
N ILE A 51 -0.58 18.32 -18.39
CA ILE A 51 -1.59 18.57 -17.35
C ILE A 51 -1.10 19.60 -16.33
N TYR A 52 0.17 19.54 -15.96
CA TYR A 52 0.80 20.40 -14.96
C TYR A 52 1.95 21.21 -15.57
N ASP A 53 3.20 20.85 -15.27
CA ASP A 53 4.41 21.44 -15.83
C ASP A 53 5.64 20.53 -15.61
N GLU A 54 6.76 20.94 -16.15
CA GLU A 54 8.05 20.26 -16.04
C GLU A 54 8.55 20.22 -14.58
N ARG A 55 8.34 21.29 -13.81
CA ARG A 55 8.71 21.38 -12.40
C ARG A 55 7.98 20.34 -11.55
N PHE A 56 6.69 20.20 -11.77
CA PHE A 56 5.86 19.18 -11.12
C PHE A 56 6.39 17.76 -11.40
N CYS A 57 6.69 17.45 -12.65
CA CYS A 57 7.19 16.14 -13.02
C CYS A 57 8.53 15.81 -12.39
N ARG A 58 9.48 16.76 -12.34
CA ARG A 58 10.76 16.58 -11.64
C ARG A 58 10.57 16.37 -10.15
N MET A 59 9.64 17.09 -9.52
CA MET A 59 9.33 16.93 -8.10
C MET A 59 8.77 15.54 -7.81
N TRP A 60 7.86 15.04 -8.65
CA TRP A 60 7.29 13.70 -8.48
C TRP A 60 8.32 12.59 -8.71
N GLU A 61 9.17 12.72 -9.70
CA GLU A 61 10.26 11.78 -9.94
C GLU A 61 11.18 11.69 -8.72
N LEU A 62 11.61 12.84 -8.19
CA LEU A 62 12.42 12.91 -6.98
C LEU A 62 11.71 12.30 -5.76
N TYR A 63 10.42 12.60 -5.60
CA TYR A 63 9.60 12.05 -4.52
C TYR A 63 9.55 10.52 -4.56
N PHE A 64 9.29 9.92 -5.70
CA PHE A 64 9.30 8.47 -5.84
C PHE A 64 10.64 7.84 -5.47
N VAL A 65 11.74 8.43 -5.92
CA VAL A 65 13.09 7.94 -5.63
C VAL A 65 13.40 8.04 -4.12
N ILE A 66 13.14 9.18 -3.50
CA ILE A 66 13.38 9.38 -2.07
C ILE A 66 12.55 8.42 -1.24
N CYS A 67 11.26 8.25 -1.56
CA CYS A 67 10.39 7.33 -0.85
C CYS A 67 10.86 5.88 -1.02
N GLU A 68 11.18 5.45 -2.25
CA GLU A 68 11.70 4.09 -2.49
C GLU A 68 12.95 3.81 -1.65
N LEU A 69 13.91 4.72 -1.65
CA LEU A 69 15.13 4.59 -0.85
C LEU A 69 14.85 4.58 0.65
N GLY A 70 13.89 5.37 1.12
CA GLY A 70 13.45 5.37 2.51
C GLY A 70 12.92 4.01 2.97
N PHE A 71 12.11 3.34 2.13
CA PHE A 71 11.62 1.99 2.41
C PHE A 71 12.71 0.91 2.30
N ARG A 72 13.71 1.09 1.43
CA ARG A 72 14.81 0.13 1.29
C ARG A 72 15.86 0.24 2.38
N HIS A 73 16.24 1.46 2.75
CA HIS A 73 17.44 1.73 3.53
C HIS A 73 17.20 2.46 4.86
N GLN A 74 15.99 2.94 5.10
CA GLN A 74 15.58 3.59 6.34
C GLN A 74 14.47 2.80 7.04
N ASN A 75 14.03 3.28 8.18
CA ASN A 75 12.99 2.60 8.98
C ASN A 75 11.56 2.96 8.57
N LEU A 76 11.34 3.33 7.30
CA LEU A 76 9.98 3.54 6.80
C LEU A 76 9.29 2.20 6.57
N MET A 77 8.04 2.12 7.00
CA MET A 77 7.17 0.97 6.76
C MET A 77 5.73 1.44 6.52
N VAL A 78 4.98 0.65 5.80
CA VAL A 78 3.52 0.72 5.76
C VAL A 78 2.99 -0.44 6.57
N PHE A 79 1.96 -0.20 7.37
CA PHE A 79 1.24 -1.28 8.05
C PHE A 79 -0.25 -1.22 7.73
N GLN A 80 -0.84 -2.38 7.59
CA GLN A 80 -2.28 -2.56 7.40
C GLN A 80 -2.85 -3.23 8.63
N LEU A 81 -3.92 -2.66 9.19
CA LEU A 81 -4.61 -3.18 10.35
C LEU A 81 -5.96 -3.77 9.94
N GLN A 82 -6.23 -4.97 10.40
CA GLN A 82 -7.58 -5.52 10.37
C GLN A 82 -8.21 -5.36 11.77
N LEU A 83 -9.34 -4.68 11.82
CA LEU A 83 -10.05 -4.39 13.06
C LEU A 83 -11.44 -5.02 13.02
N ALA A 84 -11.84 -5.64 14.11
CA ALA A 84 -13.17 -6.21 14.27
C ALA A 84 -13.89 -5.63 15.49
N LYS A 85 -15.20 -5.45 15.38
CA LYS A 85 -16.05 -5.11 16.53
C LYS A 85 -16.45 -6.35 17.33
N ASN A 86 -16.63 -7.48 16.66
CA ASN A 86 -17.02 -8.74 17.28
C ASN A 86 -15.83 -9.69 17.33
N LEU A 87 -15.69 -10.40 18.44
CA LEU A 87 -14.61 -11.36 18.66
C LEU A 87 -14.64 -12.51 17.64
N ASP A 88 -15.83 -12.93 17.21
CA ASP A 88 -16.04 -14.06 16.30
C ASP A 88 -16.16 -13.64 14.82
N ALA A 89 -15.78 -12.40 14.49
CA ALA A 89 -15.94 -11.85 13.14
C ALA A 89 -14.97 -12.44 12.11
N VAL A 90 -13.86 -13.03 12.56
CA VAL A 90 -12.81 -13.56 11.67
C VAL A 90 -12.67 -15.07 11.83
N PRO A 91 -12.34 -15.80 10.75
CA PRO A 91 -12.03 -17.23 10.82
C PRO A 91 -10.82 -17.53 11.70
N LEU A 92 -10.66 -18.80 12.09
CA LEU A 92 -9.61 -19.27 12.98
C LEU A 92 -8.20 -19.07 12.42
N THR A 93 -8.04 -19.24 11.11
CA THR A 93 -6.75 -19.12 10.42
C THR A 93 -6.74 -17.96 9.43
N ARG A 94 -5.56 -17.51 9.01
CA ARG A 94 -5.38 -16.42 8.02
C ARG A 94 -5.63 -16.83 6.57
N ASP A 95 -5.95 -18.10 6.31
CA ASP A 95 -6.09 -18.63 4.95
C ASP A 95 -7.17 -17.89 4.15
N TYR A 96 -8.25 -17.44 4.81
CA TYR A 96 -9.32 -16.68 4.15
C TYR A 96 -8.84 -15.42 3.43
N MET A 97 -7.82 -14.72 3.95
CA MET A 97 -7.25 -13.53 3.30
C MET A 97 -6.51 -13.93 2.03
N ILE A 98 -5.64 -14.93 2.14
CA ILE A 98 -4.83 -15.44 1.03
C ILE A 98 -5.72 -16.01 -0.07
N ASP A 99 -6.73 -16.79 0.29
CA ASP A 99 -7.67 -17.39 -0.66
C ASP A 99 -8.53 -16.33 -1.36
N TRP A 100 -8.91 -15.28 -0.65
CA TRP A 100 -9.64 -14.16 -1.24
C TRP A 100 -8.77 -13.41 -2.25
N GLU A 101 -7.53 -13.09 -1.89
CA GLU A 101 -6.58 -12.41 -2.77
C GLU A 101 -6.29 -13.23 -4.04
N ARG A 102 -6.07 -14.54 -3.90
CA ARG A 102 -5.84 -15.45 -5.03
C ARG A 102 -7.05 -15.50 -5.97
N ARG A 103 -8.27 -15.61 -5.44
CA ARG A 103 -9.49 -15.58 -6.26
C ARG A 103 -9.62 -14.26 -7.01
N ARG A 104 -9.40 -13.15 -6.36
CA ARG A 104 -9.46 -11.83 -7.00
C ARG A 104 -8.42 -11.66 -8.10
N ALA A 105 -7.20 -12.09 -7.89
CA ALA A 105 -6.15 -12.03 -8.90
C ALA A 105 -6.53 -12.79 -10.18
N VAL A 106 -7.16 -13.96 -10.04
CA VAL A 106 -7.67 -14.76 -11.17
C VAL A 106 -8.80 -14.04 -11.88
N GLU A 107 -9.80 -13.52 -11.15
CA GLU A 107 -10.93 -12.79 -11.73
C GLU A 107 -10.47 -11.53 -12.48
N GLU A 108 -9.54 -10.77 -11.93
CA GLU A 108 -8.99 -9.57 -12.59
C GLU A 108 -8.13 -9.92 -13.81
N GLY A 109 -7.37 -11.00 -13.74
CA GLY A 109 -6.61 -11.51 -14.88
C GLY A 109 -7.53 -11.91 -16.04
N ALA A 110 -8.62 -12.60 -15.75
CA ALA A 110 -9.62 -12.97 -16.73
C ALA A 110 -10.30 -11.73 -17.35
N LYS A 111 -10.69 -10.75 -16.54
CA LYS A 111 -11.31 -9.50 -17.04
C LYS A 111 -10.38 -8.73 -17.98
N ARG A 112 -9.08 -8.68 -17.72
CA ARG A 112 -8.09 -8.01 -18.57
C ARG A 112 -7.93 -8.73 -19.92
N GLN A 113 -8.04 -10.04 -19.98
CA GLN A 113 -7.99 -10.80 -21.23
C GLN A 113 -9.21 -10.54 -22.13
N TYR A 114 -10.39 -10.30 -21.55
CA TYR A 114 -11.62 -10.00 -22.32
C TYR A 114 -11.80 -8.52 -22.66
N ALA A 115 -11.02 -7.62 -22.05
CA ALA A 115 -11.07 -6.17 -22.32
C ALA A 115 -10.05 -5.71 -23.39
N ALA A 116 -9.20 -6.60 -23.85
CA ALA A 116 -8.24 -6.36 -24.94
C ALA A 116 -8.79 -6.88 -26.27
#